data_4e9e5afd49867206423cec45da7df6d9
#
_entry.id   4e9e5afd49867206423cec45da7df6d9
#
_cell.length_a   1.000
_cell.length_b   1.000
_cell.length_c   1.000
_cell.angle_alpha   90.00
_cell.angle_beta   90.00
_cell.angle_gamma   90.00
#
_symmetry.space_group_name_H-M   'P 1'
#
loop_
_entity.id
_entity.type
_entity.pdbx_description
1 polymer ?
#
loop_
_entity_poly.entity_id
_entity_poly.type
_entity_poly.pdbx_seq_one_letter_code
_entity_poly.pdbx_strand_id
1 'polypeptide(L)'
;MFPLLKRREIKRAVGWGDELIIRPDTPLSAAQKKQLAKAIRRAKRDGKIAATAQQTIPYEEMYENGVCSLGNRLYSKSIAFEDRSYAEASDDDKAVIFELYCRLVNYFGPTVAFQLSVVCYYPDMAEYRKILRIPPTGDSFDPIRKEFSDMLLTKASLCKTERSLCLTFTVEAEDVKQAASRLEQIQADVLERFKGIGTQAHGMDGYERLLLLHHCLHLDEPQKFKFNWDSLVGTGLSSKDYIAVSYTHLRAHETR
;
A
#
# COMPACT_ATOMS: atom_id res chain seq x y z
N MET A 1 -7.11 24.06 0.43
CA MET A 1 -7.66 25.31 -0.15
C MET A 1 -8.25 24.96 -1.50
N PHE A 2 -9.57 25.04 -1.69
CA PHE A 2 -10.26 24.59 -2.91
C PHE A 2 -10.58 25.77 -3.83
N PRO A 3 -10.45 25.63 -5.16
CA PRO A 3 -10.73 26.71 -6.10
C PRO A 3 -12.22 27.02 -6.24
N LEU A 4 -12.50 28.20 -6.83
CA LEU A 4 -13.85 28.63 -7.20
C LEU A 4 -14.48 27.67 -8.22
N LEU A 5 -15.28 26.72 -7.73
CA LEU A 5 -16.02 25.80 -8.58
C LEU A 5 -17.36 26.40 -8.95
N LYS A 6 -17.65 26.54 -10.24
CA LYS A 6 -19.00 26.86 -10.75
C LYS A 6 -19.94 25.69 -10.45
N ARG A 7 -21.25 25.93 -10.40
CA ARG A 7 -22.27 24.89 -10.11
C ARG A 7 -22.13 23.63 -10.97
N ARG A 8 -21.62 23.79 -12.20
CA ARG A 8 -21.33 22.69 -13.15
C ARG A 8 -20.12 21.86 -12.73
N GLU A 9 -19.08 22.51 -12.19
CA GLU A 9 -17.84 21.89 -11.70
C GLU A 9 -18.07 21.14 -10.39
N ILE A 10 -18.92 21.68 -9.49
CA ILE A 10 -19.36 20.98 -8.28
C ILE A 10 -20.13 19.70 -8.63
N LYS A 11 -20.96 19.71 -9.68
CA LYS A 11 -21.63 18.49 -10.17
C LYS A 11 -20.66 17.47 -10.74
N ARG A 12 -19.59 17.92 -11.42
CA ARG A 12 -18.53 17.07 -11.95
C ARG A 12 -17.66 16.48 -10.82
N ALA A 13 -17.33 17.30 -9.81
CA ALA A 13 -16.55 16.87 -8.64
C ALA A 13 -17.15 15.68 -7.90
N VAL A 14 -18.45 15.44 -8.08
CA VAL A 14 -19.20 14.40 -7.40
C VAL A 14 -19.70 13.33 -8.36
N GLY A 15 -19.42 13.47 -9.66
CA GLY A 15 -19.78 12.53 -10.71
C GLY A 15 -18.62 11.58 -11.03
N TRP A 16 -18.89 10.30 -11.16
CA TRP A 16 -17.92 9.33 -11.68
C TRP A 16 -17.62 9.64 -13.16
N GLY A 17 -16.34 9.77 -13.51
CA GLY A 17 -15.87 9.87 -14.89
C GLY A 17 -15.48 11.25 -15.41
N ASP A 18 -15.64 12.30 -14.62
CA ASP A 18 -15.15 13.63 -14.98
C ASP A 18 -13.87 13.97 -14.17
N GLU A 19 -12.78 14.31 -14.85
CA GLU A 19 -11.56 14.78 -14.21
C GLU A 19 -11.81 16.05 -13.41
N LEU A 20 -11.58 15.96 -12.11
CA LEU A 20 -11.62 17.09 -11.21
C LEU A 20 -10.25 17.75 -11.14
N ILE A 21 -10.07 18.85 -11.86
CA ILE A 21 -8.87 19.68 -11.69
C ILE A 21 -9.12 20.63 -10.51
N ILE A 22 -8.69 20.22 -9.32
CA ILE A 22 -8.67 21.08 -8.13
C ILE A 22 -7.38 21.91 -8.16
N ARG A 23 -7.49 23.21 -8.33
CA ARG A 23 -6.36 24.11 -8.14
C ARG A 23 -6.28 24.48 -6.65
N PRO A 24 -5.14 24.21 -5.97
CA PRO A 24 -5.05 24.32 -4.51
C PRO A 24 -5.12 25.75 -3.95
N ASP A 25 -5.04 26.78 -4.76
CA ASP A 25 -4.68 28.13 -4.31
C ASP A 25 -5.84 29.14 -4.14
N THR A 26 -7.09 28.74 -4.43
CA THR A 26 -8.22 29.68 -4.33
C THR A 26 -9.20 29.26 -3.23
N PRO A 27 -9.38 30.03 -2.15
CA PRO A 27 -10.31 29.68 -1.07
C PRO A 27 -11.76 29.75 -1.53
N LEU A 28 -12.53 28.69 -1.22
CA LEU A 28 -13.97 28.66 -1.47
C LEU A 28 -14.71 29.71 -0.61
N SER A 29 -15.64 30.45 -1.21
CA SER A 29 -16.56 31.28 -0.46
C SER A 29 -17.49 30.45 0.42
N ALA A 30 -18.10 31.06 1.45
CA ALA A 30 -19.01 30.39 2.35
C ALA A 30 -20.22 29.75 1.60
N ALA A 31 -20.73 30.42 0.56
CA ALA A 31 -21.81 29.90 -0.28
C ALA A 31 -21.37 28.66 -1.07
N GLN A 32 -20.16 28.66 -1.62
CA GLN A 32 -19.60 27.53 -2.37
C GLN A 32 -19.31 26.33 -1.46
N LYS A 33 -18.78 26.55 -0.24
CA LYS A 33 -18.61 25.50 0.78
C LYS A 33 -19.93 24.83 1.13
N LYS A 34 -21.00 25.61 1.31
CA LYS A 34 -22.34 25.09 1.59
C LYS A 34 -22.92 24.28 0.43
N GLN A 35 -22.73 24.75 -0.81
CA GLN A 35 -23.16 24.03 -2.01
C GLN A 35 -22.39 22.72 -2.19
N LEU A 36 -21.06 22.73 -2.00
CA LEU A 36 -20.22 21.53 -2.06
C LEU A 36 -20.63 20.51 -1.00
N ALA A 37 -20.81 20.95 0.25
CA ALA A 37 -21.27 20.07 1.34
C ALA A 37 -22.63 19.42 1.03
N LYS A 38 -23.57 20.17 0.44
CA LYS A 38 -24.88 19.64 0.02
C LYS A 38 -24.71 18.62 -1.13
N ALA A 39 -23.85 18.90 -2.10
CA ALA A 39 -23.56 17.98 -3.20
C ALA A 39 -22.92 16.67 -2.72
N ILE A 40 -21.95 16.75 -1.80
CA ILE A 40 -21.30 15.58 -1.18
C ILE A 40 -22.33 14.74 -0.41
N ARG A 41 -23.16 15.36 0.44
CA ARG A 41 -24.22 14.63 1.17
C ARG A 41 -25.18 13.90 0.24
N ARG A 42 -25.56 14.54 -0.88
CA ARG A 42 -26.42 13.90 -1.88
C ARG A 42 -25.73 12.73 -2.56
N ALA A 43 -24.46 12.88 -2.96
CA ALA A 43 -23.70 11.84 -3.62
C ALA A 43 -23.44 10.63 -2.70
N LYS A 44 -23.18 10.86 -1.39
CA LYS A 44 -23.11 9.80 -0.38
C LYS A 44 -24.42 9.02 -0.27
N ARG A 45 -25.56 9.76 -0.18
CA ARG A 45 -26.88 9.13 -0.12
C ARG A 45 -27.22 8.34 -1.38
N ASP A 46 -26.83 8.86 -2.55
CA ASP A 46 -27.09 8.24 -3.85
C ASP A 46 -26.05 7.14 -4.19
N GLY A 47 -25.16 6.78 -3.25
CA GLY A 47 -24.12 5.75 -3.42
C GLY A 47 -23.03 6.09 -4.44
N LYS A 48 -22.94 7.35 -4.87
CA LYS A 48 -21.96 7.80 -5.88
C LYS A 48 -20.58 8.06 -5.33
N ILE A 49 -20.46 8.26 -4.02
CA ILE A 49 -19.20 8.38 -3.30
C ILE A 49 -19.29 7.60 -1.99
N ALA A 50 -18.18 7.12 -1.50
CA ALA A 50 -18.10 6.39 -0.25
C ALA A 50 -18.64 7.24 0.92
N ALA A 51 -19.48 6.66 1.75
CA ALA A 51 -20.03 7.30 2.93
C ALA A 51 -19.12 7.17 4.15
N THR A 52 -18.33 6.09 4.21
CA THR A 52 -17.40 5.76 5.30
C THR A 52 -15.98 5.56 4.76
N ALA A 53 -14.98 5.64 5.65
CA ALA A 53 -13.59 5.37 5.30
C ALA A 53 -13.42 3.93 4.76
N GLN A 54 -14.11 2.95 5.35
CA GLN A 54 -14.06 1.55 4.90
C GLN A 54 -14.54 1.38 3.45
N GLN A 55 -15.57 2.12 3.05
CA GLN A 55 -16.09 2.09 1.67
C GLN A 55 -15.13 2.73 0.66
N THR A 56 -14.14 3.51 1.10
CA THR A 56 -13.09 4.04 0.22
C THR A 56 -12.01 3.02 -0.09
N ILE A 57 -11.91 1.96 0.72
CA ILE A 57 -10.90 0.92 0.54
C ILE A 57 -11.36 -0.04 -0.56
N PRO A 58 -10.61 -0.17 -1.67
CA PRO A 58 -11.08 -0.79 -2.90
C PRO A 58 -10.93 -2.32 -2.91
N TYR A 59 -11.28 -3.02 -1.83
CA TYR A 59 -11.37 -4.47 -1.82
C TYR A 59 -12.60 -4.93 -1.02
N GLU A 60 -13.10 -6.12 -1.25
CA GLU A 60 -14.19 -6.72 -0.47
C GLU A 60 -13.64 -7.51 0.71
N GLU A 61 -12.78 -8.47 0.44
CA GLU A 61 -12.20 -9.38 1.43
C GLU A 61 -10.70 -9.57 1.22
N MET A 62 -9.95 -9.66 2.30
CA MET A 62 -8.54 -10.03 2.32
C MET A 62 -8.40 -11.37 3.03
N TYR A 63 -7.70 -12.31 2.39
CA TYR A 63 -7.44 -13.63 2.96
C TYR A 63 -6.00 -13.71 3.50
N GLU A 64 -5.78 -14.59 4.47
CA GLU A 64 -4.49 -14.77 5.13
C GLU A 64 -3.36 -15.13 4.15
N ASN A 65 -3.66 -15.95 3.14
CA ASN A 65 -2.72 -16.34 2.09
C ASN A 65 -2.38 -15.23 1.08
N GLY A 66 -2.82 -14.00 1.32
CA GLY A 66 -2.57 -12.85 0.46
C GLY A 66 -3.49 -12.73 -0.75
N VAL A 67 -4.45 -13.63 -0.95
CA VAL A 67 -5.51 -13.44 -1.95
C VAL A 67 -6.45 -12.34 -1.48
N CYS A 68 -6.86 -11.48 -2.41
CA CYS A 68 -7.76 -10.36 -2.12
C CYS A 68 -8.90 -10.35 -3.13
N SER A 69 -10.14 -10.39 -2.64
CA SER A 69 -11.35 -10.18 -3.44
C SER A 69 -11.57 -8.68 -3.66
N LEU A 70 -11.66 -8.28 -4.92
CA LEU A 70 -11.95 -6.90 -5.32
C LEU A 70 -13.43 -6.70 -5.65
N GLY A 71 -14.23 -7.77 -5.57
CA GLY A 71 -15.60 -7.79 -6.07
C GLY A 71 -15.69 -8.11 -7.56
N ASN A 72 -16.91 -8.32 -8.04
CA ASN A 72 -17.18 -8.63 -9.45
C ASN A 72 -16.36 -9.81 -10.01
N ARG A 73 -16.11 -10.84 -9.21
CA ARG A 73 -15.32 -12.04 -9.55
C ARG A 73 -13.84 -11.74 -9.85
N LEU A 74 -13.32 -10.59 -9.42
CA LEU A 74 -11.93 -10.20 -9.56
C LEU A 74 -11.16 -10.51 -8.27
N TYR A 75 -10.05 -11.18 -8.43
CA TYR A 75 -9.15 -11.56 -7.34
C TYR A 75 -7.73 -11.16 -7.67
N SER A 76 -7.02 -10.68 -6.66
CA SER A 76 -5.63 -10.22 -6.82
C SER A 76 -4.69 -10.83 -5.80
N LYS A 77 -3.40 -10.90 -6.18
CA LYS A 77 -2.30 -11.23 -5.28
C LYS A 77 -1.13 -10.28 -5.55
N SER A 78 -0.26 -10.08 -4.57
CA SER A 78 0.87 -9.16 -4.70
C SER A 78 2.17 -9.86 -4.37
N ILE A 79 3.25 -9.42 -5.00
CA ILE A 79 4.63 -9.81 -4.76
C ILE A 79 5.38 -8.56 -4.36
N ALA A 80 6.08 -8.60 -3.22
CA ALA A 80 7.07 -7.60 -2.88
C ALA A 80 8.41 -7.97 -3.49
N PHE A 81 9.17 -6.99 -3.96
CA PHE A 81 10.49 -7.21 -4.53
C PHE A 81 11.43 -6.06 -4.21
N GLU A 82 12.72 -6.34 -4.23
CA GLU A 82 13.78 -5.35 -4.01
C GLU A 82 14.21 -4.71 -5.33
N ASP A 83 14.67 -3.47 -5.24
CA ASP A 83 15.28 -2.78 -6.39
C ASP A 83 16.68 -3.34 -6.66
N ARG A 84 17.00 -3.53 -7.93
CA ARG A 84 18.35 -3.88 -8.36
C ARG A 84 19.06 -2.67 -8.92
N SER A 85 20.08 -2.17 -8.20
CA SER A 85 20.93 -1.14 -8.75
C SER A 85 21.77 -1.73 -9.90
N TYR A 86 21.74 -1.05 -11.04
CA TYR A 86 22.55 -1.35 -12.21
C TYR A 86 23.45 -0.18 -12.61
N ALA A 87 23.61 0.80 -11.70
CA ALA A 87 24.39 2.02 -11.98
C ALA A 87 25.85 1.72 -12.37
N GLU A 88 26.43 0.71 -11.73
CA GLU A 88 27.82 0.27 -11.97
C GLU A 88 27.95 -0.91 -12.94
N ALA A 89 26.82 -1.40 -13.47
CA ALA A 89 26.83 -2.51 -14.42
C ALA A 89 27.38 -2.08 -15.78
N SER A 90 28.00 -3.02 -16.51
CA SER A 90 28.40 -2.80 -17.89
C SER A 90 27.18 -2.55 -18.78
N ASP A 91 27.37 -1.99 -19.96
CA ASP A 91 26.25 -1.73 -20.88
C ASP A 91 25.64 -3.04 -21.40
N ASP A 92 26.42 -4.09 -21.54
CA ASP A 92 25.94 -5.44 -21.89
C ASP A 92 25.06 -6.01 -20.75
N ASP A 93 25.48 -5.88 -19.50
CA ASP A 93 24.69 -6.35 -18.34
C ASP A 93 23.40 -5.54 -18.21
N LYS A 94 23.44 -4.24 -18.46
CA LYS A 94 22.22 -3.40 -18.49
C LYS A 94 21.25 -3.85 -19.54
N ALA A 95 21.74 -4.19 -20.75
CA ALA A 95 20.90 -4.71 -21.84
C ALA A 95 20.25 -6.04 -21.45
N VAL A 96 20.99 -6.96 -20.83
CA VAL A 96 20.48 -8.25 -20.34
C VAL A 96 19.40 -8.03 -19.25
N ILE A 97 19.66 -7.16 -18.27
CA ILE A 97 18.68 -6.85 -17.22
C ILE A 97 17.40 -6.29 -17.83
N PHE A 98 17.53 -5.35 -18.78
CA PHE A 98 16.39 -4.75 -19.46
C PHE A 98 15.57 -5.81 -20.24
N GLU A 99 16.25 -6.72 -20.95
CA GLU A 99 15.57 -7.81 -21.66
C GLU A 99 14.78 -8.72 -20.71
N LEU A 100 15.36 -9.05 -19.56
CA LEU A 100 14.70 -9.86 -18.53
C LEU A 100 13.45 -9.17 -17.95
N TYR A 101 13.50 -7.85 -17.74
CA TYR A 101 12.32 -7.07 -17.36
C TYR A 101 11.27 -7.07 -18.48
N CYS A 102 11.66 -6.91 -19.71
CA CYS A 102 10.73 -7.01 -20.85
C CYS A 102 10.05 -8.39 -20.90
N ARG A 103 10.79 -9.46 -20.66
CA ARG A 103 10.25 -10.83 -20.58
C ARG A 103 9.29 -11.00 -19.39
N LEU A 104 9.55 -10.36 -18.25
CA LEU A 104 8.64 -10.35 -17.10
C LEU A 104 7.32 -9.66 -17.44
N VAL A 105 7.37 -8.48 -18.04
CA VAL A 105 6.16 -7.72 -18.42
C VAL A 105 5.35 -8.46 -19.50
N ASN A 106 6.03 -9.02 -20.50
CA ASN A 106 5.40 -9.75 -21.59
C ASN A 106 4.84 -11.14 -21.17
N TYR A 107 5.15 -11.59 -19.97
CA TYR A 107 4.57 -12.82 -19.42
C TYR A 107 3.06 -12.69 -19.18
N PHE A 108 2.60 -11.51 -18.81
CA PHE A 108 1.19 -11.27 -18.50
C PHE A 108 0.37 -11.24 -19.80
N GLY A 109 -0.47 -12.23 -19.98
CA GLY A 109 -1.40 -12.29 -21.11
C GLY A 109 -2.59 -11.33 -20.92
N PRO A 110 -3.44 -11.18 -21.92
CA PRO A 110 -4.56 -10.23 -21.92
C PRO A 110 -5.63 -10.51 -20.85
N THR A 111 -5.62 -11.70 -20.25
CA THR A 111 -6.56 -12.12 -19.19
C THR A 111 -6.07 -11.83 -17.76
N VAL A 112 -4.86 -11.29 -17.62
CA VAL A 112 -4.26 -10.97 -16.34
C VAL A 112 -3.90 -9.48 -16.35
N ALA A 113 -4.61 -8.70 -15.55
CA ALA A 113 -4.21 -7.32 -15.31
C ALA A 113 -3.07 -7.30 -14.28
N PHE A 114 -2.08 -6.43 -14.46
CA PHE A 114 -1.02 -6.24 -13.47
C PHE A 114 -0.74 -4.77 -13.22
N GLN A 115 -0.24 -4.47 -12.03
CA GLN A 115 0.12 -3.13 -11.59
C GLN A 115 1.45 -3.18 -10.86
N LEU A 116 2.39 -2.35 -11.29
CA LEU A 116 3.63 -2.06 -10.57
C LEU A 116 3.40 -0.84 -9.67
N SER A 117 3.67 -0.99 -8.39
CA SER A 117 3.48 0.07 -7.40
C SER A 117 4.77 0.37 -6.66
N VAL A 118 5.03 1.65 -6.47
CA VAL A 118 6.11 2.17 -5.62
C VAL A 118 5.44 2.96 -4.51
N VAL A 119 5.55 2.48 -3.27
CA VAL A 119 4.95 3.12 -2.11
C VAL A 119 6.06 3.68 -1.23
N CYS A 120 6.02 4.99 -1.01
CA CYS A 120 6.95 5.68 -0.11
C CYS A 120 6.19 6.03 1.18
N TYR A 121 6.75 5.67 2.32
CA TYR A 121 6.16 5.91 3.64
C TYR A 121 7.23 6.26 4.67
N TYR A 122 6.82 6.79 5.81
CA TYR A 122 7.74 7.08 6.92
C TYR A 122 8.08 5.80 7.67
N PRO A 123 9.38 5.49 7.87
CA PRO A 123 9.80 4.30 8.60
C PRO A 123 9.50 4.41 10.11
N ASP A 124 9.24 3.27 10.74
CA ASP A 124 9.20 3.22 12.21
C ASP A 124 10.62 3.29 12.77
N MET A 125 11.03 4.48 13.20
CA MET A 125 12.35 4.73 13.78
C MET A 125 12.61 3.90 15.05
N ALA A 126 11.58 3.39 15.73
CA ALA A 126 11.76 2.51 16.88
C ALA A 126 12.23 1.12 16.46
N GLU A 127 11.79 0.64 15.32
CA GLU A 127 12.24 -0.62 14.71
C GLU A 127 13.66 -0.49 14.17
N TYR A 128 13.96 0.59 13.45
CA TYR A 128 15.32 0.90 13.01
C TYR A 128 16.33 0.93 14.16
N ARG A 129 15.98 1.52 15.30
CA ARG A 129 16.83 1.54 16.50
C ARG A 129 17.15 0.14 17.02
N LYS A 130 16.24 -0.81 16.89
CA LYS A 130 16.48 -2.20 17.31
C LYS A 130 17.45 -2.90 16.36
N ILE A 131 17.27 -2.72 15.05
CA ILE A 131 18.06 -3.37 14.01
C ILE A 131 19.48 -2.80 13.96
N LEU A 132 19.62 -1.46 14.03
CA LEU A 132 20.91 -0.78 13.90
C LEU A 132 21.75 -0.76 15.17
N ARG A 133 21.17 -1.17 16.31
CA ARG A 133 21.90 -1.23 17.57
C ARG A 133 22.74 -2.49 17.65
N ILE A 134 24.05 -2.32 17.62
CA ILE A 134 25.00 -3.43 17.83
C ILE A 134 25.04 -3.72 19.34
N PRO A 135 24.73 -4.95 19.79
CA PRO A 135 24.74 -5.30 21.21
C PRO A 135 26.16 -5.27 21.75
N PRO A 136 26.37 -4.84 23.02
CA PRO A 136 27.66 -4.93 23.66
C PRO A 136 28.04 -6.40 23.95
N THR A 137 29.32 -6.74 23.82
CA THR A 137 29.86 -8.07 24.10
C THR A 137 30.71 -8.15 25.37
N GLY A 138 30.90 -7.00 26.05
CA GLY A 138 31.70 -6.91 27.29
C GLY A 138 33.20 -6.79 27.04
N ASP A 139 33.62 -6.47 25.82
CA ASP A 139 35.02 -6.30 25.46
C ASP A 139 35.44 -4.81 25.35
N SER A 140 36.74 -4.56 25.13
CA SER A 140 37.29 -3.21 24.97
C SER A 140 36.77 -2.45 23.74
N PHE A 141 36.04 -3.11 22.81
CA PHE A 141 35.48 -2.52 21.61
C PHE A 141 34.03 -2.01 21.78
N ASP A 142 33.43 -2.21 22.94
CA ASP A 142 32.05 -1.76 23.20
C ASP A 142 31.84 -0.26 22.99
N PRO A 143 32.78 0.63 23.36
CA PRO A 143 32.67 2.05 23.05
C PRO A 143 32.58 2.33 21.54
N ILE A 144 33.36 1.62 20.73
CA ILE A 144 33.38 1.74 19.26
C ILE A 144 32.06 1.25 18.67
N ARG A 145 31.53 0.10 19.15
CA ARG A 145 30.23 -0.42 18.72
C ARG A 145 29.10 0.56 19.00
N LYS A 146 29.16 1.21 20.17
CA LYS A 146 28.17 2.22 20.53
C LYS A 146 28.27 3.44 19.62
N GLU A 147 29.46 3.99 19.42
CA GLU A 147 29.69 5.14 18.54
C GLU A 147 29.24 4.84 17.10
N PHE A 148 29.57 3.65 16.59
CA PHE A 148 29.14 3.20 15.26
C PHE A 148 27.62 3.07 15.16
N SER A 149 26.96 2.50 16.18
CA SER A 149 25.49 2.43 16.26
C SER A 149 24.86 3.82 16.28
N ASP A 150 25.39 4.77 17.05
CA ASP A 150 24.89 6.13 17.13
C ASP A 150 25.09 6.87 15.80
N MET A 151 26.20 6.63 15.08
CA MET A 151 26.44 7.15 13.74
C MET A 151 25.44 6.57 12.73
N LEU A 152 25.17 5.27 12.75
CA LEU A 152 24.19 4.62 11.88
C LEU A 152 22.76 5.17 12.12
N LEU A 153 22.38 5.34 13.40
CA LEU A 153 21.07 5.91 13.77
C LEU A 153 20.96 7.36 13.31
N THR A 154 22.03 8.14 13.44
CA THR A 154 22.06 9.52 12.93
C THR A 154 21.86 9.56 11.42
N LYS A 155 22.56 8.71 10.67
CA LYS A 155 22.37 8.60 9.21
C LYS A 155 20.96 8.12 8.84
N ALA A 156 20.44 7.09 9.53
CA ALA A 156 19.09 6.59 9.30
C ALA A 156 18.02 7.65 9.57
N SER A 157 18.20 8.52 10.57
CA SER A 157 17.28 9.61 10.88
C SER A 157 17.21 10.69 9.78
N LEU A 158 18.20 10.75 8.88
CA LEU A 158 18.19 11.62 7.71
C LEU A 158 17.36 11.03 6.56
N CYS A 159 17.17 9.71 6.53
CA CYS A 159 16.30 9.03 5.58
C CYS A 159 14.85 9.16 6.07
N LYS A 160 14.12 10.13 5.52
CA LYS A 160 12.75 10.42 5.94
C LYS A 160 11.70 9.46 5.36
N THR A 161 12.06 8.69 4.35
CA THR A 161 11.12 7.81 3.65
C THR A 161 11.75 6.46 3.36
N GLU A 162 10.96 5.42 3.54
CA GLU A 162 11.21 4.07 3.07
C GLU A 162 10.40 3.81 1.81
N ARG A 163 10.89 2.92 0.95
CA ARG A 163 10.28 2.61 -0.33
C ARG A 163 10.00 1.12 -0.41
N SER A 164 8.73 0.77 -0.64
CA SER A 164 8.30 -0.59 -0.94
C SER A 164 7.93 -0.71 -2.41
N LEU A 165 8.42 -1.73 -3.07
CA LEU A 165 8.12 -2.06 -4.45
C LEU A 165 7.23 -3.30 -4.46
N CYS A 166 6.08 -3.22 -5.12
CA CYS A 166 5.22 -4.38 -5.27
C CYS A 166 4.61 -4.50 -6.66
N LEU A 167 4.47 -5.75 -7.11
CA LEU A 167 3.78 -6.12 -8.31
C LEU A 167 2.50 -6.84 -7.92
N THR A 168 1.35 -6.25 -8.25
CA THR A 168 0.02 -6.82 -8.02
C THR A 168 -0.53 -7.32 -9.35
N PHE A 169 -1.06 -8.52 -9.36
CA PHE A 169 -1.73 -9.09 -10.53
C PHE A 169 -3.14 -9.56 -10.15
N THR A 170 -4.04 -9.46 -11.12
CA THR A 170 -5.48 -9.67 -10.94
C THR A 170 -5.99 -10.63 -11.99
N VAL A 171 -6.82 -11.58 -11.57
CA VAL A 171 -7.50 -12.55 -12.43
C VAL A 171 -9.00 -12.53 -12.18
N GLU A 172 -9.76 -12.90 -13.19
CA GLU A 172 -11.18 -13.19 -13.05
C GLU A 172 -11.37 -14.69 -12.77
N ALA A 173 -12.19 -15.03 -11.77
CA ALA A 173 -12.52 -16.40 -11.39
C ALA A 173 -13.93 -16.50 -10.82
N GLU A 174 -14.53 -17.68 -10.86
CA GLU A 174 -15.88 -17.89 -10.33
C GLU A 174 -15.92 -17.94 -8.81
N ASP A 175 -14.88 -18.50 -8.20
CA ASP A 175 -14.73 -18.62 -6.76
C ASP A 175 -13.29 -18.37 -6.29
N VAL A 176 -13.14 -18.23 -4.97
CA VAL A 176 -11.86 -17.96 -4.29
C VAL A 176 -10.87 -19.11 -4.49
N LYS A 177 -11.32 -20.36 -4.52
CA LYS A 177 -10.43 -21.53 -4.66
C LYS A 177 -9.79 -21.59 -6.02
N GLN A 178 -10.59 -21.37 -7.07
CA GLN A 178 -10.11 -21.29 -8.45
C GLN A 178 -9.15 -20.10 -8.60
N ALA A 179 -9.52 -18.95 -8.03
CA ALA A 179 -8.66 -17.77 -8.03
C ALA A 179 -7.32 -18.04 -7.35
N ALA A 180 -7.34 -18.62 -6.14
CA ALA A 180 -6.13 -18.90 -5.37
C ALA A 180 -5.17 -19.80 -6.14
N SER A 181 -5.64 -20.92 -6.70
CA SER A 181 -4.81 -21.83 -7.48
C SER A 181 -4.16 -21.14 -8.68
N ARG A 182 -4.92 -20.33 -9.43
CA ARG A 182 -4.41 -19.60 -10.60
C ARG A 182 -3.41 -18.51 -10.18
N LEU A 183 -3.71 -17.77 -9.11
CA LEU A 183 -2.83 -16.72 -8.58
C LEU A 183 -1.53 -17.29 -8.00
N GLU A 184 -1.56 -18.45 -7.37
CA GLU A 184 -0.37 -19.13 -6.85
C GLU A 184 0.54 -19.61 -7.98
N GLN A 185 -0.02 -20.12 -9.07
CA GLN A 185 0.77 -20.48 -10.25
C GLN A 185 1.45 -19.25 -10.86
N ILE A 186 0.70 -18.16 -11.07
CA ILE A 186 1.27 -16.90 -11.59
C ILE A 186 2.36 -16.38 -10.64
N GLN A 187 2.12 -16.44 -9.33
CA GLN A 187 3.12 -16.02 -8.32
C GLN A 187 4.41 -16.81 -8.45
N ALA A 188 4.34 -18.14 -8.56
CA ALA A 188 5.52 -18.99 -8.72
C ALA A 188 6.32 -18.63 -9.99
N ASP A 189 5.63 -18.48 -11.12
CA ASP A 189 6.25 -18.11 -12.39
C ASP A 189 6.90 -16.73 -12.36
N VAL A 190 6.27 -15.77 -11.69
CA VAL A 190 6.79 -14.40 -11.54
C VAL A 190 7.99 -14.35 -10.59
N LEU A 191 7.96 -15.09 -9.47
CA LEU A 191 9.09 -15.21 -8.55
C LEU A 191 10.33 -15.82 -9.22
N GLU A 192 10.15 -16.83 -10.05
CA GLU A 192 11.24 -17.42 -10.84
C GLU A 192 11.88 -16.41 -11.80
N ARG A 193 11.06 -15.55 -12.44
CA ARG A 193 11.53 -14.48 -13.31
C ARG A 193 12.30 -13.41 -12.54
N PHE A 194 11.83 -12.99 -11.37
CA PHE A 194 12.56 -12.08 -10.50
C PHE A 194 13.91 -12.67 -10.07
N LYS A 195 13.95 -13.96 -9.73
CA LYS A 195 15.19 -14.66 -9.46
C LYS A 195 16.14 -14.64 -10.66
N GLY A 196 15.63 -14.81 -11.87
CA GLY A 196 16.39 -14.70 -13.12
C GLY A 196 16.97 -13.30 -13.33
N ILE A 197 16.26 -12.25 -12.94
CA ILE A 197 16.73 -10.86 -12.95
C ILE A 197 17.82 -10.64 -11.88
N GLY A 198 17.91 -11.51 -10.86
CA GLY A 198 18.81 -11.37 -9.71
C GLY A 198 18.27 -10.41 -8.65
N THR A 199 16.96 -10.30 -8.55
CA THR A 199 16.23 -9.49 -7.57
C THR A 199 15.59 -10.40 -6.54
N GLN A 200 15.70 -10.07 -5.25
CA GLN A 200 14.95 -10.77 -4.21
C GLN A 200 13.48 -10.38 -4.30
N ALA A 201 12.61 -11.38 -4.25
CA ALA A 201 11.17 -11.17 -4.30
C ALA A 201 10.46 -12.28 -3.51
N HIS A 202 9.32 -11.93 -2.89
CA HIS A 202 8.46 -12.90 -2.19
C HIS A 202 6.97 -12.56 -2.40
N GLY A 203 6.13 -13.59 -2.31
CA GLY A 203 4.69 -13.40 -2.32
C GLY A 203 4.24 -12.76 -1.02
N MET A 204 3.50 -11.65 -1.11
CA MET A 204 2.95 -10.99 0.07
C MET A 204 1.79 -11.81 0.63
N ASP A 205 1.79 -12.01 1.94
CA ASP A 205 0.64 -12.56 2.66
C ASP A 205 -0.44 -11.47 2.92
N GLY A 206 -1.54 -11.86 3.55
CA GLY A 206 -2.63 -10.92 3.81
C GLY A 206 -2.26 -9.84 4.80
N TYR A 207 -1.41 -10.13 5.80
CA TYR A 207 -0.94 -9.15 6.76
C TYR A 207 -0.04 -8.09 6.09
N GLU A 208 0.92 -8.51 5.29
CA GLU A 208 1.82 -7.62 4.55
C GLU A 208 1.05 -6.69 3.60
N ARG A 209 0.02 -7.23 2.92
CA ARG A 209 -0.85 -6.42 2.06
C ARG A 209 -1.69 -5.40 2.84
N LEU A 210 -2.22 -5.79 4.01
CA LEU A 210 -2.94 -4.87 4.88
C LEU A 210 -2.01 -3.79 5.45
N LEU A 211 -0.78 -4.15 5.83
CA LEU A 211 0.25 -3.21 6.29
C LEU A 211 0.62 -2.21 5.19
N LEU A 212 0.78 -2.66 3.95
CA LEU A 212 1.05 -1.78 2.81
C LEU A 212 -0.09 -0.77 2.59
N LEU A 213 -1.33 -1.23 2.65
CA LEU A 213 -2.51 -0.36 2.55
C LEU A 213 -2.59 0.63 3.72
N HIS A 214 -2.25 0.18 4.93
CA HIS A 214 -2.16 1.05 6.09
C HIS A 214 -1.13 2.17 5.88
N HIS A 215 0.05 1.86 5.36
CA HIS A 215 1.06 2.87 5.02
C HIS A 215 0.57 3.85 3.95
N CYS A 216 -0.17 3.38 2.94
CA CYS A 216 -0.75 4.26 1.92
C CYS A 216 -1.79 5.24 2.48
N LEU A 217 -2.51 4.87 3.54
CA LEU A 217 -3.56 5.69 4.13
C LEU A 217 -3.07 6.58 5.29
N HIS A 218 -1.89 6.30 5.86
CA HIS A 218 -1.29 7.03 6.98
C HIS A 218 0.08 7.60 6.58
N LEU A 219 0.07 8.51 5.59
CA LEU A 219 1.29 9.07 5.00
C LEU A 219 2.02 10.06 5.94
N ASP A 220 1.29 10.73 6.82
CA ASP A 220 1.84 11.85 7.62
C ASP A 220 2.47 11.41 8.93
N GLU A 221 2.08 10.27 9.48
CA GLU A 221 2.58 9.76 10.76
C GLU A 221 2.83 8.26 10.72
N PRO A 222 3.99 7.79 11.23
CA PRO A 222 4.27 6.37 11.37
C PRO A 222 3.38 5.76 12.47
N GLN A 223 2.22 5.26 12.10
CA GLN A 223 1.32 4.58 13.03
C GLN A 223 1.62 3.09 13.04
N LYS A 224 1.65 2.52 14.25
CA LYS A 224 1.83 1.07 14.39
C LYS A 224 0.58 0.34 13.93
N PHE A 225 0.72 -0.44 12.87
CA PHE A 225 -0.32 -1.36 12.44
C PHE A 225 -0.40 -2.54 13.42
N LYS A 226 -1.54 -2.69 14.09
CA LYS A 226 -1.81 -3.79 15.01
C LYS A 226 -3.00 -4.56 14.49
N PHE A 227 -2.72 -5.66 13.84
CA PHE A 227 -3.73 -6.54 13.27
C PHE A 227 -3.38 -8.01 13.59
N ASN A 228 -4.39 -8.79 13.95
CA ASN A 228 -4.29 -10.23 14.13
C ASN A 228 -5.54 -10.87 13.53
N TRP A 229 -5.39 -11.91 12.73
CA TRP A 229 -6.47 -12.67 12.12
C TRP A 229 -7.43 -13.25 13.16
N ASP A 230 -6.92 -13.78 14.28
CA ASP A 230 -7.71 -14.36 15.36
C ASP A 230 -8.68 -13.35 15.98
N SER A 231 -8.34 -12.07 15.95
CA SER A 231 -9.17 -11.02 16.53
C SER A 231 -10.41 -10.67 15.70
N LEU A 232 -10.47 -11.07 14.42
CA LEU A 232 -11.62 -10.82 13.56
C LEU A 232 -12.84 -11.67 13.97
N VAL A 233 -12.61 -12.90 14.41
CA VAL A 233 -13.67 -13.89 14.67
C VAL A 233 -14.59 -13.50 15.83
N GLY A 234 -14.10 -12.71 16.78
CA GLY A 234 -14.85 -12.35 18.00
C GLY A 234 -15.42 -10.93 18.05
N THR A 235 -14.95 -10.03 17.19
CA THR A 235 -15.22 -8.58 17.31
C THR A 235 -16.29 -8.07 16.34
N GLY A 236 -16.63 -8.82 15.30
CA GLY A 236 -17.51 -8.36 14.22
C GLY A 236 -16.89 -7.24 13.36
N LEU A 237 -15.60 -6.95 13.55
CA LEU A 237 -14.83 -6.00 12.76
C LEU A 237 -14.29 -6.68 11.50
N SER A 238 -14.18 -5.92 10.42
CA SER A 238 -13.53 -6.34 9.18
C SER A 238 -12.06 -5.91 9.16
N SER A 239 -11.24 -6.51 8.31
CA SER A 239 -9.86 -6.06 8.11
C SER A 239 -9.75 -4.59 7.69
N LYS A 240 -10.79 -4.04 7.06
CA LYS A 240 -10.87 -2.62 6.68
C LYS A 240 -10.94 -1.67 7.88
N ASP A 241 -11.52 -2.13 8.99
CA ASP A 241 -11.62 -1.34 10.22
C ASP A 241 -10.24 -1.07 10.81
N TYR A 242 -9.35 -2.05 10.73
CA TYR A 242 -7.96 -1.93 11.21
C TYR A 242 -7.08 -1.03 10.35
N ILE A 243 -7.38 -0.92 9.05
CA ILE A 243 -6.61 -0.06 8.14
C ILE A 243 -7.06 1.40 8.24
N ALA A 244 -8.37 1.62 8.30
CA ALA A 244 -8.98 2.95 8.15
C ALA A 244 -8.99 3.78 9.44
N VAL A 245 -8.71 3.18 10.61
CA VAL A 245 -8.95 3.82 11.89
C VAL A 245 -7.64 4.11 12.62
N SER A 246 -7.43 5.40 12.95
CA SER A 246 -6.48 5.79 13.98
C SER A 246 -6.85 5.14 15.32
N TYR A 247 -5.88 4.58 16.02
CA TYR A 247 -6.02 3.83 17.28
C TYR A 247 -6.83 4.55 18.37
N THR A 248 -7.00 5.85 18.28
CA THR A 248 -7.82 6.65 19.17
C THR A 248 -9.32 6.39 19.04
N HIS A 249 -9.80 5.93 17.88
CA HIS A 249 -11.21 5.60 17.66
C HIS A 249 -11.61 4.21 18.18
N LEU A 250 -10.70 3.23 18.14
CA LEU A 250 -10.98 1.88 18.66
C LEU A 250 -11.18 1.88 20.18
N ARG A 251 -10.44 2.72 20.92
CA ARG A 251 -10.64 2.87 22.37
C ARG A 251 -12.00 3.42 22.79
N ALA A 252 -12.67 4.15 21.92
CA ALA A 252 -14.00 4.70 22.22
C ALA A 252 -15.12 3.62 22.20
N HIS A 253 -14.88 2.48 21.55
CA HIS A 253 -15.82 1.36 21.51
C HIS A 253 -15.59 0.32 22.62
N GLU A 254 -14.40 0.26 23.20
CA GLU A 254 -14.07 -0.66 24.29
C GLU A 254 -14.56 -0.17 25.68
N THR A 255 -15.05 1.06 25.78
CA THR A 255 -15.50 1.69 27.05
C THR A 255 -17.02 1.84 27.15
N ARG A 256 -17.80 1.05 26.39
CA ARG A 256 -19.26 0.99 26.58
C ARG A 256 -19.74 -0.40 26.95
#